data_7ff7a458f4a6f14d7b0463f5325242f3
#
_entry.id   7ff7a458f4a6f14d7b0463f5325242f3
#
_cell.length_a   1.000
_cell.length_b   1.000
_cell.length_c   1.000
_cell.angle_alpha   90.00
_cell.angle_beta   90.00
_cell.angle_gamma   90.00
#
_symmetry.space_group_name_H-M   'P 1'
#
loop_
_entity.id
_entity.type
_entity.pdbx_description
1 polymer ?
#
loop_
_entity_poly.entity_id
_entity_poly.type
_entity_poly.pdbx_seq_one_letter_code
_entity_poly.pdbx_strand_id
1 'polypeptide(L)'
;RSYYGFLAADKLGKDYALDHERLAADEAALEEIAAKPDVIRARELFLVGLESRGRAEWDDAVRGLSAEEKLQAAILADRWGWHSRAIATASSLGHYDDLAMRYPLPWQQQFESFSTAASIAPTWAYGIARSESLFMRDVRSSAGAVGVMQLMPATGREVAKGISLPYTGIETLTNPASNIRLGTSYLGQMAQRFGGNQVLATAAYNAGPHRVKRWLPEKSAEDARVWIENIPFNETRKYVKRVLAAQTIFHWRMTGQVRRLSDELLQVEVAAEAQLASR
;
A
#
# COMPACT_ATOMS: atom_id res chain seq x y z
N ARG A 1 -9.59 -10.69 -8.07
CA ARG A 1 -9.36 -9.62 -7.05
C ARG A 1 -8.46 -8.54 -7.63
N SER A 2 -8.98 -7.77 -8.57
CA SER A 2 -8.26 -6.69 -9.23
C SER A 2 -9.22 -5.53 -9.50
N TYR A 3 -8.69 -4.36 -9.84
CA TYR A 3 -9.48 -3.18 -10.20
C TYR A 3 -10.58 -3.50 -11.24
N TYR A 4 -10.20 -4.11 -12.35
CA TYR A 4 -11.17 -4.48 -13.39
C TYR A 4 -12.12 -5.61 -12.98
N GLY A 5 -11.63 -6.57 -12.18
CA GLY A 5 -12.48 -7.65 -11.68
C GLY A 5 -13.57 -7.14 -10.74
N PHE A 6 -13.25 -6.17 -9.88
CA PHE A 6 -14.24 -5.51 -9.02
C PHE A 6 -15.24 -4.68 -9.83
N LEU A 7 -14.78 -3.87 -10.78
CA LEU A 7 -15.69 -3.12 -11.66
C LEU A 7 -16.60 -4.00 -12.51
N ALA A 8 -16.09 -5.13 -12.98
CA ALA A 8 -16.92 -6.09 -13.73
C ALA A 8 -18.00 -6.73 -12.84
N ALA A 9 -17.64 -7.09 -11.59
CA ALA A 9 -18.60 -7.59 -10.61
C ALA A 9 -19.66 -6.53 -10.28
N ASP A 10 -19.25 -5.27 -10.07
CA ASP A 10 -20.16 -4.15 -9.83
C ASP A 10 -21.16 -3.97 -11.01
N LYS A 11 -20.65 -3.96 -12.23
CA LYS A 11 -21.48 -3.81 -13.43
C LYS A 11 -22.48 -4.95 -13.62
N LEU A 12 -22.12 -6.16 -13.19
CA LEU A 12 -22.94 -7.36 -13.31
C LEU A 12 -23.83 -7.61 -12.07
N GLY A 13 -23.74 -6.77 -11.04
CA GLY A 13 -24.43 -6.99 -9.76
C GLY A 13 -24.01 -8.26 -9.04
N LYS A 14 -22.78 -8.75 -9.29
CA LYS A 14 -22.26 -9.98 -8.68
C LYS A 14 -21.45 -9.67 -7.43
N ASP A 15 -21.35 -10.64 -6.53
CA ASP A 15 -20.49 -10.56 -5.37
C ASP A 15 -19.01 -10.58 -5.77
N TYR A 16 -18.19 -9.95 -4.92
CA TYR A 16 -16.75 -10.01 -5.08
C TYR A 16 -16.24 -11.39 -4.66
N ALA A 17 -15.40 -12.00 -5.50
CA ALA A 17 -14.69 -13.22 -5.16
C ALA A 17 -13.57 -12.92 -4.13
N LEU A 18 -13.95 -12.74 -2.88
CA LEU A 18 -13.06 -12.52 -1.74
C LEU A 18 -12.83 -13.83 -0.95
N ASP A 19 -13.03 -14.95 -1.60
CA ASP A 19 -12.72 -16.26 -1.02
C ASP A 19 -11.29 -16.25 -0.48
N HIS A 20 -11.18 -16.46 0.82
CA HIS A 20 -9.92 -16.41 1.54
C HIS A 20 -9.57 -17.82 1.98
N GLU A 21 -8.48 -18.34 1.47
CA GLU A 21 -7.93 -19.63 1.86
C GLU A 21 -6.50 -19.40 2.39
N ARG A 22 -6.32 -19.71 3.68
CA ARG A 22 -4.99 -19.62 4.28
C ARG A 22 -4.10 -20.74 3.74
N LEU A 23 -2.84 -20.42 3.52
CA LEU A 23 -1.82 -21.42 3.27
C LEU A 23 -1.71 -22.35 4.46
N ALA A 24 -1.76 -23.67 4.18
CA ALA A 24 -1.63 -24.69 5.20
C ALA A 24 -0.19 -24.74 5.73
N ALA A 25 -0.05 -24.61 7.05
CA ALA A 25 1.24 -24.70 7.73
C ALA A 25 1.60 -26.17 7.98
N ASP A 26 2.80 -26.56 7.59
CA ASP A 26 3.46 -27.79 8.03
C ASP A 26 4.49 -27.42 9.11
N GLU A 27 4.17 -27.69 10.37
CA GLU A 27 5.01 -27.27 11.49
C GLU A 27 6.41 -27.91 11.44
N ALA A 28 6.54 -29.16 10.98
CA ALA A 28 7.83 -29.81 10.84
C ALA A 28 8.71 -29.13 9.76
N ALA A 29 8.11 -28.80 8.61
CA ALA A 29 8.80 -28.07 7.55
C ALA A 29 9.17 -26.65 7.99
N LEU A 30 8.31 -25.97 8.74
CA LEU A 30 8.59 -24.63 9.29
C LEU A 30 9.79 -24.67 10.24
N GLU A 31 9.87 -25.67 11.14
CA GLU A 31 10.99 -25.86 12.07
C GLU A 31 12.29 -26.18 11.32
N GLU A 32 12.24 -27.04 10.31
CA GLU A 32 13.41 -27.38 9.48
C GLU A 32 13.94 -26.15 8.74
N ILE A 33 13.05 -25.36 8.12
CA ILE A 33 13.42 -24.13 7.42
C ILE A 33 13.99 -23.10 8.42
N ALA A 34 13.34 -22.91 9.56
CA ALA A 34 13.79 -21.96 10.58
C ALA A 34 15.17 -22.31 11.19
N ALA A 35 15.54 -23.59 11.17
CA ALA A 35 16.82 -24.07 11.68
C ALA A 35 18.00 -23.90 10.69
N LYS A 36 17.73 -23.58 9.42
CA LYS A 36 18.78 -23.38 8.41
C LYS A 36 19.66 -22.17 8.79
N PRO A 37 21.01 -22.29 8.75
CA PRO A 37 21.90 -21.20 9.22
C PRO A 37 21.74 -19.87 8.50
N ASP A 38 21.42 -19.88 7.20
CA ASP A 38 21.17 -18.70 6.39
C ASP A 38 19.81 -18.06 6.71
N VAL A 39 18.79 -18.84 7.00
CA VAL A 39 17.48 -18.37 7.48
C VAL A 39 17.61 -17.72 8.87
N ILE A 40 18.40 -18.33 9.76
CA ILE A 40 18.72 -17.75 11.08
C ILE A 40 19.43 -16.39 10.90
N ARG A 41 20.45 -16.29 10.05
CA ARG A 41 21.12 -15.02 9.77
C ARG A 41 20.15 -13.97 9.23
N ALA A 42 19.31 -14.35 8.29
CA ALA A 42 18.32 -13.44 7.72
C ALA A 42 17.37 -12.89 8.80
N ARG A 43 16.90 -13.77 9.70
CA ARG A 43 16.02 -13.40 10.82
C ARG A 43 16.72 -12.47 11.80
N GLU A 44 17.94 -12.79 12.22
CA GLU A 44 18.69 -11.94 13.16
C GLU A 44 18.95 -10.54 12.58
N LEU A 45 19.31 -10.45 11.30
CA LEU A 45 19.47 -9.17 10.61
C LEU A 45 18.16 -8.36 10.58
N PHE A 46 17.02 -9.03 10.38
CA PHE A 46 15.72 -8.38 10.44
C PHE A 46 15.41 -7.86 11.85
N LEU A 47 15.65 -8.67 12.88
CA LEU A 47 15.38 -8.33 14.29
C LEU A 47 16.23 -7.14 14.78
N VAL A 48 17.48 -7.06 14.36
CA VAL A 48 18.35 -5.93 14.73
C VAL A 48 18.18 -4.70 13.83
N GLY A 49 17.22 -4.71 12.91
CA GLY A 49 16.88 -3.57 12.06
C GLY A 49 17.76 -3.41 10.80
N LEU A 50 18.62 -4.38 10.50
CA LEU A 50 19.40 -4.43 9.25
C LEU A 50 18.61 -5.09 8.11
N GLU A 51 17.35 -4.63 7.91
CA GLU A 51 16.36 -5.31 7.07
C GLU A 51 16.82 -5.48 5.62
N SER A 52 17.51 -4.50 5.04
CA SER A 52 18.01 -4.62 3.66
C SER A 52 18.97 -5.81 3.49
N ARG A 53 19.87 -6.02 4.46
CA ARG A 53 20.78 -7.18 4.48
C ARG A 53 20.02 -8.46 4.76
N GLY A 54 19.10 -8.43 5.74
CA GLY A 54 18.22 -9.56 6.03
C GLY A 54 17.43 -10.02 4.81
N ARG A 55 16.94 -9.09 3.98
CA ARG A 55 16.24 -9.43 2.72
C ARG A 55 17.15 -10.15 1.73
N ALA A 56 18.41 -9.72 1.58
CA ALA A 56 19.37 -10.38 0.69
C ALA A 56 19.67 -11.80 1.16
N GLU A 57 19.96 -12.00 2.46
CA GLU A 57 20.15 -13.32 3.05
C GLU A 57 18.92 -14.22 2.90
N TRP A 58 17.71 -13.68 3.13
CA TRP A 58 16.48 -14.42 2.93
C TRP A 58 16.28 -14.85 1.49
N ASP A 59 16.46 -13.94 0.53
CA ASP A 59 16.26 -14.21 -0.89
C ASP A 59 17.27 -15.26 -1.40
N ASP A 60 18.47 -15.31 -0.83
CA ASP A 60 19.46 -16.36 -1.09
C ASP A 60 19.07 -17.69 -0.43
N ALA A 61 18.67 -17.67 0.83
CA ALA A 61 18.24 -18.85 1.58
C ALA A 61 17.08 -19.59 0.92
N VAL A 62 16.07 -18.85 0.43
CA VAL A 62 14.87 -19.45 -0.18
C VAL A 62 15.04 -19.83 -1.66
N ARG A 63 16.12 -19.39 -2.31
CA ARG A 63 16.32 -19.61 -3.75
C ARG A 63 16.38 -21.09 -4.11
N GLY A 64 17.05 -21.88 -3.29
CA GLY A 64 17.26 -23.32 -3.49
C GLY A 64 16.13 -24.23 -2.99
N LEU A 65 15.11 -23.66 -2.33
CA LEU A 65 13.98 -24.43 -1.81
C LEU A 65 13.03 -24.86 -2.93
N SER A 66 12.32 -25.98 -2.73
CA SER A 66 11.21 -26.41 -3.58
C SER A 66 10.05 -25.41 -3.52
N ALA A 67 9.04 -25.57 -4.38
CA ALA A 67 7.86 -24.70 -4.36
C ALA A 67 7.09 -24.83 -3.04
N GLU A 68 6.94 -26.05 -2.53
CA GLU A 68 6.28 -26.35 -1.27
C GLU A 68 7.03 -25.74 -0.08
N GLU A 69 8.35 -25.93 -0.01
CA GLU A 69 9.18 -25.33 1.03
C GLU A 69 9.14 -23.79 0.98
N LYS A 70 9.12 -23.19 -0.22
CA LYS A 70 8.96 -21.73 -0.36
C LYS A 70 7.63 -21.23 0.17
N LEU A 71 6.55 -22.00 0.05
CA LEU A 71 5.28 -21.64 0.69
C LEU A 71 5.38 -21.68 2.20
N GLN A 72 6.04 -22.69 2.76
CA GLN A 72 6.29 -22.73 4.20
C GLN A 72 7.21 -21.59 4.66
N ALA A 73 8.24 -21.24 3.87
CA ALA A 73 9.05 -20.07 4.14
C ALA A 73 8.22 -18.76 4.13
N ALA A 74 7.24 -18.62 3.22
CA ALA A 74 6.34 -17.48 3.23
C ALA A 74 5.49 -17.40 4.50
N ILE A 75 4.98 -18.54 4.99
CA ILE A 75 4.25 -18.63 6.26
C ILE A 75 5.16 -18.25 7.43
N LEU A 76 6.40 -18.74 7.43
CA LEU A 76 7.39 -18.41 8.46
C LEU A 76 7.69 -16.90 8.50
N ALA A 77 7.89 -16.27 7.35
CA ALA A 77 8.10 -14.83 7.25
C ALA A 77 6.88 -14.04 7.76
N ASP A 78 5.65 -14.49 7.46
CA ASP A 78 4.42 -13.87 7.96
C ASP A 78 4.31 -13.97 9.48
N ARG A 79 4.60 -15.13 10.07
CA ARG A 79 4.65 -15.34 11.53
C ARG A 79 5.67 -14.43 12.23
N TRP A 80 6.76 -14.10 11.57
CA TRP A 80 7.77 -13.16 12.07
C TRP A 80 7.40 -11.69 11.86
N GLY A 81 6.26 -11.39 11.24
CA GLY A 81 5.87 -10.03 10.88
C GLY A 81 6.65 -9.47 9.69
N TRP A 82 7.37 -10.31 8.95
CA TRP A 82 8.15 -9.87 7.78
C TRP A 82 7.30 -9.89 6.50
N HIS A 83 6.24 -9.10 6.54
CA HIS A 83 5.18 -9.10 5.55
C HIS A 83 5.65 -8.96 4.11
N SER A 84 6.66 -8.14 3.85
CA SER A 84 7.18 -7.96 2.49
C SER A 84 7.73 -9.25 1.89
N ARG A 85 8.39 -10.09 2.70
CA ARG A 85 8.93 -11.39 2.25
C ARG A 85 7.84 -12.42 2.08
N ALA A 86 6.91 -12.49 3.03
CA ALA A 86 5.73 -13.36 2.92
C ALA A 86 4.95 -13.10 1.63
N ILE A 87 4.58 -11.83 1.39
CA ILE A 87 3.84 -11.42 0.18
C ILE A 87 4.63 -11.73 -1.10
N ALA A 88 5.92 -11.39 -1.14
CA ALA A 88 6.73 -11.59 -2.33
C ALA A 88 6.90 -13.08 -2.65
N THR A 89 7.22 -13.90 -1.65
CA THR A 89 7.45 -15.33 -1.81
C THR A 89 6.17 -16.05 -2.26
N ALA A 90 5.03 -15.86 -1.58
CA ALA A 90 3.76 -16.46 -1.97
C ALA A 90 3.31 -16.02 -3.38
N SER A 91 3.45 -14.72 -3.69
CA SER A 91 3.07 -14.18 -5.00
C SER A 91 3.93 -14.72 -6.16
N SER A 92 5.22 -14.99 -5.92
CA SER A 92 6.12 -15.55 -6.94
C SER A 92 5.72 -16.98 -7.36
N LEU A 93 4.95 -17.67 -6.52
CA LEU A 93 4.44 -19.02 -6.74
C LEU A 93 2.98 -19.04 -7.22
N GLY A 94 2.39 -17.86 -7.46
CA GLY A 94 1.01 -17.75 -7.93
C GLY A 94 -0.06 -17.97 -6.84
N HIS A 95 0.33 -18.02 -5.56
CA HIS A 95 -0.61 -18.16 -4.45
C HIS A 95 -1.20 -16.81 -4.06
N TYR A 96 -2.44 -16.57 -4.52
CA TYR A 96 -3.13 -15.27 -4.38
C TYR A 96 -4.34 -15.31 -3.44
N ASP A 97 -4.66 -16.48 -2.84
CA ASP A 97 -5.91 -16.68 -2.10
C ASP A 97 -5.76 -16.46 -0.59
N ASP A 98 -4.52 -16.50 -0.05
CA ASP A 98 -4.29 -16.07 1.32
C ASP A 98 -4.31 -14.54 1.43
N LEU A 99 -5.53 -14.00 1.60
CA LEU A 99 -5.72 -12.55 1.72
C LEU A 99 -5.21 -12.01 3.06
N ALA A 100 -5.08 -12.84 4.09
CA ALA A 100 -4.50 -12.40 5.35
C ALA A 100 -3.01 -12.08 5.20
N MET A 101 -2.27 -12.98 4.59
CA MET A 101 -0.84 -12.80 4.29
C MET A 101 -0.61 -11.68 3.27
N ARG A 102 -1.42 -11.60 2.22
CA ARG A 102 -1.24 -10.63 1.12
C ARG A 102 -1.64 -9.20 1.47
N TYR A 103 -2.54 -9.05 2.42
CA TYR A 103 -3.07 -7.76 2.90
C TYR A 103 -3.00 -7.71 4.44
N PRO A 104 -1.79 -7.81 5.01
CA PRO A 104 -1.60 -7.76 6.46
C PRO A 104 -1.96 -6.40 7.02
N LEU A 105 -2.19 -6.34 8.33
CA LEU A 105 -2.58 -5.11 9.05
C LEU A 105 -1.50 -4.72 10.08
N PRO A 106 -0.23 -4.50 9.66
CA PRO A 106 0.78 -4.02 10.60
C PRO A 106 0.45 -2.61 11.07
N TRP A 107 0.90 -2.27 12.29
CA TRP A 107 0.71 -0.94 12.90
C TRP A 107 -0.74 -0.45 12.86
N GLN A 108 -1.72 -1.34 13.11
CA GLN A 108 -3.14 -1.05 12.94
C GLN A 108 -3.57 0.19 13.73
N GLN A 109 -3.19 0.30 15.00
CA GLN A 109 -3.53 1.44 15.83
C GLN A 109 -3.01 2.77 15.25
N GLN A 110 -1.79 2.78 14.70
CA GLN A 110 -1.20 3.97 14.07
C GLN A 110 -1.95 4.34 12.79
N PHE A 111 -2.23 3.37 11.92
CA PHE A 111 -3.01 3.65 10.71
C PHE A 111 -4.41 4.17 11.03
N GLU A 112 -5.12 3.58 11.98
CA GLU A 112 -6.46 4.03 12.38
C GLU A 112 -6.44 5.43 12.97
N SER A 113 -5.59 5.68 13.99
CA SER A 113 -5.54 6.97 14.67
C SER A 113 -5.07 8.11 13.76
N PHE A 114 -4.02 7.90 12.97
CA PHE A 114 -3.47 8.95 12.11
C PHE A 114 -4.33 9.20 10.86
N SER A 115 -5.01 8.19 10.34
CA SER A 115 -5.99 8.37 9.26
C SER A 115 -7.20 9.16 9.74
N THR A 116 -7.72 8.86 10.93
CA THR A 116 -8.81 9.63 11.55
C THR A 116 -8.41 11.09 11.74
N ALA A 117 -7.21 11.35 12.27
CA ALA A 117 -6.70 12.71 12.42
C ALA A 117 -6.54 13.47 11.09
N ALA A 118 -6.26 12.75 10.00
CA ALA A 118 -6.14 13.29 8.66
C ALA A 118 -7.47 13.31 7.87
N SER A 119 -8.59 12.90 8.48
CA SER A 119 -9.92 12.80 7.86
C SER A 119 -9.95 11.93 6.61
N ILE A 120 -9.23 10.81 6.62
CA ILE A 120 -9.20 9.81 5.54
C ILE A 120 -9.56 8.41 6.08
N ALA A 121 -9.95 7.51 5.18
CA ALA A 121 -10.19 6.12 5.53
C ALA A 121 -8.87 5.38 5.82
N PRO A 122 -8.72 4.64 6.95
CA PRO A 122 -7.53 3.82 7.23
C PRO A 122 -7.24 2.81 6.12
N THR A 123 -8.26 2.24 5.52
CA THR A 123 -8.16 1.27 4.42
C THR A 123 -7.48 1.84 3.17
N TRP A 124 -7.69 3.14 2.91
CA TRP A 124 -7.01 3.85 1.83
C TRP A 124 -5.53 4.07 2.14
N ALA A 125 -5.19 4.48 3.36
CA ALA A 125 -3.81 4.60 3.79
C ALA A 125 -3.06 3.25 3.73
N TYR A 126 -3.70 2.15 4.10
CA TYR A 126 -3.17 0.79 3.89
C TYR A 126 -2.95 0.46 2.42
N GLY A 127 -3.88 0.83 1.55
CA GLY A 127 -3.75 0.68 0.10
C GLY A 127 -2.52 1.40 -0.46
N ILE A 128 -2.29 2.63 0.00
CA ILE A 128 -1.07 3.43 -0.31
C ILE A 128 0.17 2.68 0.19
N ALA A 129 0.27 2.41 1.50
CA ALA A 129 1.47 1.80 2.10
C ALA A 129 1.86 0.46 1.46
N ARG A 130 0.86 -0.39 1.19
CA ARG A 130 1.07 -1.64 0.48
C ARG A 130 1.59 -1.43 -0.93
N SER A 131 1.07 -0.45 -1.65
CA SER A 131 1.46 -0.15 -3.04
C SER A 131 2.83 0.49 -3.13
N GLU A 132 3.23 1.23 -2.11
CA GLU A 132 4.51 1.96 -2.04
C GLU A 132 5.67 1.05 -1.63
N SER A 133 5.50 0.25 -0.60
CA SER A 133 6.64 -0.43 0.03
C SER A 133 6.41 -1.89 0.40
N LEU A 134 5.19 -2.43 0.27
CA LEU A 134 4.81 -3.68 0.96
C LEU A 134 5.13 -3.64 2.46
N PHE A 135 4.93 -2.48 3.08
CA PHE A 135 5.19 -2.21 4.51
C PHE A 135 6.68 -2.27 4.93
N MET A 136 7.62 -2.16 4.00
CA MET A 136 9.04 -2.04 4.34
C MET A 136 9.34 -0.64 4.92
N ARG A 137 9.90 -0.61 6.13
CA ARG A 137 10.21 0.66 6.82
C ARG A 137 11.49 1.34 6.35
N ASP A 138 12.44 0.56 5.84
CA ASP A 138 13.79 1.00 5.49
C ASP A 138 14.00 1.19 3.98
N VAL A 139 12.99 0.86 3.16
CA VAL A 139 13.13 0.90 1.70
C VAL A 139 13.28 2.33 1.20
N ARG A 140 14.16 2.47 0.22
CA ARG A 140 14.39 3.74 -0.49
C ARG A 140 14.25 3.52 -1.99
N SER A 141 13.41 4.32 -2.63
CA SER A 141 13.24 4.28 -4.09
C SER A 141 14.44 4.91 -4.80
N SER A 142 14.58 4.65 -6.09
CA SER A 142 15.60 5.30 -6.95
C SER A 142 15.44 6.83 -7.00
N ALA A 143 14.21 7.34 -6.83
CA ALA A 143 13.92 8.76 -6.73
C ALA A 143 14.22 9.36 -5.35
N GLY A 144 14.50 8.52 -4.34
CA GLY A 144 14.82 8.94 -2.99
C GLY A 144 13.65 8.99 -2.01
N ALA A 145 12.48 8.47 -2.36
CA ALA A 145 11.37 8.31 -1.42
C ALA A 145 11.69 7.23 -0.38
N VAL A 146 11.23 7.39 0.87
CA VAL A 146 11.67 6.57 2.01
C VAL A 146 10.51 6.07 2.86
N GLY A 147 10.62 4.82 3.30
CA GLY A 147 9.81 4.22 4.36
C GLY A 147 8.48 3.65 3.91
N VAL A 148 7.62 3.32 4.88
CA VAL A 148 6.36 2.59 4.71
C VAL A 148 5.45 3.23 3.65
N MET A 149 5.29 4.55 3.67
CA MET A 149 4.45 5.30 2.76
C MET A 149 5.26 6.10 1.70
N GLN A 150 6.54 5.79 1.52
CA GLN A 150 7.44 6.32 0.49
C GLN A 150 7.39 7.84 0.33
N LEU A 151 7.69 8.55 1.40
CA LEU A 151 7.73 10.02 1.35
C LEU A 151 9.08 10.54 0.84
N MET A 152 9.02 11.52 -0.06
CA MET A 152 10.21 12.29 -0.41
C MET A 152 10.67 13.10 0.82
N PRO A 153 12.00 13.19 1.11
CA PRO A 153 12.50 13.92 2.28
C PRO A 153 12.01 15.36 2.36
N ALA A 154 11.90 16.06 1.23
CA ALA A 154 11.36 17.42 1.19
C ALA A 154 9.89 17.47 1.61
N THR A 155 9.06 16.57 1.07
CA THR A 155 7.64 16.44 1.44
C THR A 155 7.49 16.09 2.91
N GLY A 156 8.27 15.12 3.40
CA GLY A 156 8.24 14.72 4.82
C GLY A 156 8.55 15.88 5.75
N ARG A 157 9.55 16.71 5.43
CA ARG A 157 9.92 17.90 6.20
C ARG A 157 8.81 18.95 6.20
N GLU A 158 8.22 19.22 5.04
CA GLU A 158 7.13 20.19 4.91
C GLU A 158 5.90 19.76 5.71
N VAL A 159 5.47 18.53 5.55
CA VAL A 159 4.33 17.98 6.30
C VAL A 159 4.61 17.95 7.80
N ALA A 160 5.81 17.54 8.22
CA ALA A 160 6.22 17.53 9.63
C ALA A 160 6.09 18.91 10.27
N LYS A 161 6.52 19.98 9.55
CA LYS A 161 6.35 21.36 10.00
C LYS A 161 4.87 21.72 10.19
N GLY A 162 4.01 21.31 9.25
CA GLY A 162 2.57 21.60 9.29
C GLY A 162 1.83 20.93 10.44
N ILE A 163 2.31 19.75 10.91
CA ILE A 163 1.70 18.98 12.02
C ILE A 163 2.52 19.03 13.32
N SER A 164 3.50 19.92 13.41
CA SER A 164 4.39 20.08 14.57
C SER A 164 5.07 18.76 15.02
N LEU A 165 5.50 17.94 14.05
CA LEU A 165 6.26 16.72 14.30
C LEU A 165 7.77 17.02 14.21
N PRO A 166 8.59 16.65 15.21
CA PRO A 166 10.05 16.74 15.08
C PRO A 166 10.57 15.96 13.86
N TYR A 167 11.43 16.58 13.06
CA TYR A 167 11.96 15.99 11.85
C TYR A 167 13.50 16.01 11.86
N THR A 168 14.10 14.81 11.97
CA THR A 168 15.54 14.59 12.01
C THR A 168 16.11 13.99 10.71
N GLY A 169 15.33 14.02 9.63
CA GLY A 169 15.76 13.50 8.34
C GLY A 169 15.32 12.06 8.08
N ILE A 170 16.25 11.24 7.61
CA ILE A 170 15.96 9.85 7.21
C ILE A 170 15.46 9.01 8.40
N GLU A 171 15.96 9.23 9.60
CA GLU A 171 15.53 8.52 10.81
C GLU A 171 14.03 8.70 11.07
N THR A 172 13.50 9.93 10.90
CA THR A 172 12.05 10.17 10.99
C THR A 172 11.28 9.38 9.92
N LEU A 173 11.82 9.28 8.71
CA LEU A 173 11.17 8.61 7.59
C LEU A 173 11.27 7.08 7.66
N THR A 174 12.26 6.52 8.32
CA THR A 174 12.40 5.07 8.54
C THR A 174 11.70 4.58 9.81
N ASN A 175 11.30 5.50 10.70
CA ASN A 175 10.45 5.16 11.84
C ASN A 175 9.00 4.95 11.36
N PRO A 176 8.40 3.75 11.55
CA PRO A 176 7.07 3.46 11.02
C PRO A 176 5.99 4.42 11.51
N ALA A 177 5.93 4.70 12.81
CA ALA A 177 4.90 5.57 13.38
C ALA A 177 4.98 6.99 12.82
N SER A 178 6.19 7.56 12.73
CA SER A 178 6.42 8.88 12.14
C SER A 178 6.10 8.91 10.64
N ASN A 179 6.53 7.87 9.90
CA ASN A 179 6.28 7.79 8.46
C ASN A 179 4.79 7.65 8.15
N ILE A 180 4.05 6.81 8.89
CA ILE A 180 2.60 6.64 8.75
C ILE A 180 1.89 7.97 9.10
N ARG A 181 2.28 8.64 10.19
CA ARG A 181 1.69 9.93 10.55
C ARG A 181 1.90 10.99 9.48
N LEU A 182 3.10 11.09 8.92
CA LEU A 182 3.42 12.01 7.83
C LEU A 182 2.69 11.64 6.53
N GLY A 183 2.69 10.35 6.17
CA GLY A 183 2.06 9.86 4.94
C GLY A 183 0.55 10.03 4.93
N THR A 184 -0.12 9.73 6.03
CA THR A 184 -1.57 9.94 6.18
C THR A 184 -1.92 11.42 6.15
N SER A 185 -1.13 12.27 6.82
CA SER A 185 -1.31 13.73 6.77
C SER A 185 -1.14 14.28 5.36
N TYR A 186 -0.12 13.82 4.61
CA TYR A 186 0.07 14.22 3.22
C TYR A 186 -1.08 13.74 2.32
N LEU A 187 -1.56 12.52 2.53
CA LEU A 187 -2.71 11.99 1.79
C LEU A 187 -3.98 12.79 2.08
N GLY A 188 -4.22 13.17 3.34
CA GLY A 188 -5.30 14.06 3.74
C GLY A 188 -5.21 15.44 3.07
N GLN A 189 -4.01 16.02 2.99
CA GLN A 189 -3.79 17.28 2.24
C GLN A 189 -4.12 17.12 0.75
N MET A 190 -3.77 15.97 0.15
CA MET A 190 -4.15 15.70 -1.25
C MET A 190 -5.67 15.55 -1.40
N ALA A 191 -6.32 14.86 -0.46
CA ALA A 191 -7.79 14.76 -0.45
C ALA A 191 -8.44 16.14 -0.39
N GLN A 192 -8.05 16.99 0.55
CA GLN A 192 -8.55 18.38 0.66
C GLN A 192 -8.32 19.18 -0.62
N ARG A 193 -7.10 19.09 -1.18
CA ARG A 193 -6.72 19.84 -2.39
C ARG A 193 -7.54 19.48 -3.63
N PHE A 194 -8.08 18.28 -3.67
CA PHE A 194 -8.91 17.77 -4.76
C PHE A 194 -10.37 17.56 -4.36
N GLY A 195 -10.88 18.35 -3.38
CA GLY A 195 -12.31 18.34 -3.00
C GLY A 195 -12.82 17.00 -2.51
N GLY A 196 -11.98 16.18 -1.87
CA GLY A 196 -12.34 14.83 -1.41
C GLY A 196 -12.28 13.75 -2.49
N ASN A 197 -11.98 14.10 -3.76
CA ASN A 197 -11.88 13.11 -4.84
C ASN A 197 -10.68 12.20 -4.62
N GLN A 198 -10.96 10.97 -4.21
CA GLN A 198 -9.96 9.97 -3.84
C GLN A 198 -9.09 9.54 -5.02
N VAL A 199 -9.66 9.47 -6.22
CA VAL A 199 -8.93 9.10 -7.45
C VAL A 199 -7.85 10.13 -7.74
N LEU A 200 -8.23 11.42 -7.73
CA LEU A 200 -7.30 12.54 -7.96
C LEU A 200 -6.23 12.64 -6.87
N ALA A 201 -6.64 12.48 -5.60
CA ALA A 201 -5.72 12.51 -4.47
C ALA A 201 -4.71 11.35 -4.51
N THR A 202 -5.15 10.15 -4.89
CA THR A 202 -4.26 8.98 -5.08
C THR A 202 -3.27 9.23 -6.22
N ALA A 203 -3.72 9.77 -7.35
CA ALA A 203 -2.85 10.14 -8.45
C ALA A 203 -1.85 11.22 -8.04
N ALA A 204 -2.30 12.22 -7.24
CA ALA A 204 -1.47 13.31 -6.75
C ALA A 204 -0.42 12.86 -5.74
N TYR A 205 -0.73 11.87 -4.92
CA TYR A 205 0.24 11.25 -4.01
C TYR A 205 1.45 10.68 -4.77
N ASN A 206 1.21 9.98 -5.87
CA ASN A 206 2.26 9.36 -6.68
C ASN A 206 2.94 10.35 -7.66
N ALA A 207 2.16 11.08 -8.44
CA ALA A 207 2.70 11.92 -9.52
C ALA A 207 2.96 13.38 -9.11
N GLY A 208 2.47 13.78 -7.96
CA GLY A 208 2.48 15.16 -7.48
C GLY A 208 1.26 15.98 -7.95
N PRO A 209 0.74 16.87 -7.08
CA PRO A 209 -0.51 17.60 -7.33
C PRO A 209 -0.47 18.53 -8.54
N HIS A 210 0.69 19.09 -8.88
CA HIS A 210 0.83 19.98 -10.04
C HIS A 210 0.61 19.26 -11.37
N ARG A 211 1.01 17.98 -11.46
CA ARG A 211 0.77 17.19 -12.66
C ARG A 211 -0.70 16.82 -12.79
N VAL A 212 -1.31 16.36 -11.68
CA VAL A 212 -2.73 16.01 -11.68
C VAL A 212 -3.62 17.19 -12.05
N LYS A 213 -3.33 18.41 -11.55
CA LYS A 213 -4.06 19.63 -11.99
C LYS A 213 -4.06 19.84 -13.50
N ARG A 214 -2.96 19.50 -14.18
CA ARG A 214 -2.87 19.61 -15.66
C ARG A 214 -3.58 18.49 -16.41
N TRP A 215 -3.99 17.43 -15.72
CA TRP A 215 -4.71 16.30 -16.28
C TRP A 215 -6.22 16.37 -16.04
N LEU A 216 -6.68 17.41 -15.34
CA LEU A 216 -8.10 17.62 -15.14
C LEU A 216 -8.78 17.93 -16.48
N PRO A 217 -10.05 17.48 -16.67
CA PRO A 217 -10.78 17.80 -17.88
C PRO A 217 -11.03 19.30 -18.02
N GLU A 218 -11.03 19.79 -19.26
CA GLU A 218 -11.16 21.24 -19.54
C GLU A 218 -12.60 21.66 -19.81
N LYS A 219 -13.45 20.79 -20.35
CA LYS A 219 -14.75 21.16 -20.91
C LYS A 219 -15.96 20.62 -20.13
N SER A 220 -15.86 19.42 -19.62
CA SER A 220 -16.96 18.75 -18.90
C SER A 220 -16.40 17.76 -17.91
N ALA A 221 -17.15 17.47 -16.83
CA ALA A 221 -16.81 16.41 -15.90
C ALA A 221 -16.66 15.08 -16.63
N GLU A 222 -15.70 14.25 -16.17
CA GLU A 222 -15.38 12.96 -16.78
C GLU A 222 -15.61 11.84 -15.77
N ASP A 223 -16.10 10.69 -16.25
CA ASP A 223 -16.18 9.47 -15.45
C ASP A 223 -14.78 9.10 -14.93
N ALA A 224 -14.65 8.86 -13.63
CA ALA A 224 -13.35 8.56 -13.01
C ALA A 224 -12.66 7.33 -13.65
N ARG A 225 -13.43 6.35 -14.14
CA ARG A 225 -12.89 5.15 -14.81
C ARG A 225 -12.21 5.52 -16.12
N VAL A 226 -12.81 6.43 -16.89
CA VAL A 226 -12.25 6.93 -18.15
C VAL A 226 -11.03 7.80 -17.86
N TRP A 227 -11.15 8.71 -16.89
CA TRP A 227 -10.03 9.58 -16.49
C TRP A 227 -8.81 8.77 -16.03
N ILE A 228 -9.00 7.70 -15.23
CA ILE A 228 -7.91 6.82 -14.79
C ILE A 228 -7.17 6.22 -16.00
N GLU A 229 -7.89 5.76 -17.02
CA GLU A 229 -7.28 5.19 -18.23
C GLU A 229 -6.54 6.24 -19.07
N ASN A 230 -6.94 7.49 -18.98
CA ASN A 230 -6.31 8.62 -19.68
C ASN A 230 -5.16 9.25 -18.91
N ILE A 231 -4.83 8.81 -17.69
CA ILE A 231 -3.63 9.28 -16.98
C ILE A 231 -2.40 9.09 -17.87
N PRO A 232 -1.64 10.16 -18.23
CA PRO A 232 -0.53 10.07 -19.18
C PRO A 232 0.61 9.14 -18.73
N PHE A 233 0.82 9.04 -17.40
CA PHE A 233 1.89 8.24 -16.82
C PHE A 233 1.41 6.81 -16.55
N ASN A 234 1.96 5.84 -17.26
CA ASN A 234 1.66 4.43 -17.08
C ASN A 234 1.86 3.95 -15.63
N GLU A 235 2.88 4.45 -14.96
CA GLU A 235 3.15 4.13 -13.55
C GLU A 235 1.99 4.61 -12.68
N THR A 236 1.61 5.88 -12.76
CA THR A 236 0.53 6.47 -11.96
C THR A 236 -0.81 5.81 -12.27
N ARG A 237 -1.10 5.51 -13.53
CA ARG A 237 -2.31 4.80 -13.95
C ARG A 237 -2.42 3.42 -13.29
N LYS A 238 -1.34 2.64 -13.29
CA LYS A 238 -1.27 1.34 -12.62
C LYS A 238 -1.35 1.49 -11.11
N TYR A 239 -0.71 2.52 -10.57
CA TYR A 239 -0.70 2.82 -9.14
C TYR A 239 -2.10 3.10 -8.60
N VAL A 240 -2.85 4.02 -9.22
CA VAL A 240 -4.22 4.35 -8.82
C VAL A 240 -5.09 3.09 -8.78
N LYS A 241 -5.09 2.30 -9.85
CA LYS A 241 -5.86 1.03 -9.92
C LYS A 241 -5.47 0.05 -8.83
N ARG A 242 -4.17 -0.07 -8.53
CA ARG A 242 -3.67 -0.98 -7.50
C ARG A 242 -4.07 -0.52 -6.09
N VAL A 243 -3.98 0.78 -5.80
CA VAL A 243 -4.39 1.35 -4.51
C VAL A 243 -5.87 1.15 -4.26
N LEU A 244 -6.72 1.50 -5.23
CA LEU A 244 -8.18 1.36 -5.13
C LEU A 244 -8.59 -0.10 -4.92
N ALA A 245 -8.01 -1.03 -5.68
CA ALA A 245 -8.27 -2.46 -5.50
C ALA A 245 -7.80 -2.96 -4.12
N ALA A 246 -6.64 -2.51 -3.66
CA ALA A 246 -6.13 -2.88 -2.34
C ALA A 246 -7.01 -2.34 -1.22
N GLN A 247 -7.48 -1.10 -1.32
CA GLN A 247 -8.40 -0.49 -0.36
C GLN A 247 -9.68 -1.30 -0.21
N THR A 248 -10.28 -1.75 -1.31
CA THR A 248 -11.47 -2.61 -1.30
C THR A 248 -11.22 -3.89 -0.48
N ILE A 249 -10.05 -4.53 -0.66
CA ILE A 249 -9.70 -5.73 0.09
C ILE A 249 -9.41 -5.40 1.56
N PHE A 250 -8.70 -4.30 1.86
CA PHE A 250 -8.47 -3.87 3.24
C PHE A 250 -9.78 -3.53 3.96
N HIS A 251 -10.76 -2.93 3.26
CA HIS A 251 -12.06 -2.67 3.86
C HIS A 251 -12.73 -3.98 4.29
N TRP A 252 -12.76 -4.98 3.40
CA TRP A 252 -13.29 -6.30 3.75
C TRP A 252 -12.49 -6.95 4.90
N ARG A 253 -11.16 -6.86 4.87
CA ARG A 253 -10.29 -7.42 5.92
C ARG A 253 -10.54 -6.81 7.30
N MET A 254 -10.80 -5.52 7.36
CA MET A 254 -10.98 -4.78 8.62
C MET A 254 -12.41 -4.86 9.16
N THR A 255 -13.40 -5.00 8.29
CA THR A 255 -14.83 -4.88 8.68
C THR A 255 -15.63 -6.16 8.44
N GLY A 256 -15.14 -7.10 7.65
CA GLY A 256 -15.90 -8.24 7.14
C GLY A 256 -16.95 -7.88 6.08
N GLN A 257 -17.09 -6.60 5.73
CA GLN A 257 -18.11 -6.11 4.81
C GLN A 257 -17.50 -5.76 3.45
N VAL A 258 -18.28 -5.96 2.38
CA VAL A 258 -17.91 -5.55 1.03
C VAL A 258 -18.40 -4.12 0.81
N ARG A 259 -17.48 -3.25 0.39
CA ARG A 259 -17.79 -1.93 -0.15
C ARG A 259 -17.49 -1.93 -1.64
N ARG A 260 -18.48 -1.54 -2.44
CA ARG A 260 -18.34 -1.56 -3.90
C ARG A 260 -17.31 -0.53 -4.35
N LEU A 261 -16.44 -0.95 -5.27
CA LEU A 261 -15.40 -0.06 -5.81
C LEU A 261 -16.02 1.10 -6.58
N SER A 262 -17.09 0.85 -7.33
CA SER A 262 -17.81 1.87 -8.11
C SER A 262 -18.34 3.01 -7.24
N ASP A 263 -18.68 2.76 -5.97
CA ASP A 263 -19.21 3.79 -5.06
C ASP A 263 -18.13 4.81 -4.64
N GLU A 264 -16.86 4.46 -4.78
CA GLU A 264 -15.71 5.33 -4.48
C GLU A 264 -15.25 6.15 -5.69
N LEU A 265 -15.76 5.86 -6.87
CA LEU A 265 -15.34 6.49 -8.14
C LEU A 265 -16.19 7.71 -8.45
N LEU A 266 -15.96 8.80 -7.72
CA LEU A 266 -16.60 10.08 -7.99
C LEU A 266 -16.18 10.64 -9.35
N GLN A 267 -17.06 11.39 -10.02
CA GLN A 267 -16.73 12.10 -11.25
C GLN A 267 -15.53 13.04 -11.04
N VAL A 268 -14.74 13.19 -12.07
CA VAL A 268 -13.62 14.15 -12.11
C VAL A 268 -14.13 15.44 -12.69
N GLU A 269 -14.26 16.46 -11.83
CA GLU A 269 -14.75 17.77 -12.20
C GLU A 269 -13.76 18.57 -13.07
N VAL A 270 -14.28 19.52 -13.82
CA VAL A 270 -13.45 20.42 -14.64
C VAL A 270 -12.51 21.28 -13.78
N ALA A 271 -11.39 21.70 -14.35
CA ALA A 271 -10.34 22.41 -13.65
C ALA A 271 -10.83 23.69 -12.90
N ALA A 272 -11.79 24.41 -13.44
CA ALA A 272 -12.35 25.64 -12.83
C ALA A 272 -13.19 25.33 -11.57
N GLU A 273 -14.00 24.26 -11.59
CA GLU A 273 -14.84 23.84 -10.46
C GLU A 273 -14.04 23.19 -9.33
N ALA A 274 -13.01 22.42 -9.66
CA ALA A 274 -12.09 21.88 -8.69
C ALA A 274 -11.32 22.94 -7.88
N GLN A 275 -11.16 24.16 -8.43
CA GLN A 275 -10.55 25.29 -7.72
C GLN A 275 -11.52 25.99 -6.75
N LEU A 276 -12.82 25.97 -7.02
CA LEU A 276 -13.85 26.55 -6.14
C LEU A 276 -14.14 25.65 -4.91
N ALA A 277 -14.12 24.33 -5.09
CA ALA A 277 -14.29 23.38 -3.99
C ALA A 277 -13.11 23.34 -2.99
N SER A 278 -11.97 23.94 -3.33
CA SER A 278 -10.76 23.99 -2.49
C SER A 278 -10.55 25.33 -1.75
N ARG A 279 -11.52 26.25 -1.83
CA ARG A 279 -11.59 27.49 -1.04
C ARG A 279 -12.56 27.36 0.12
#